data_792ffe15cfcf4b67187bb7e61f78eca2
#
_entry.id   792ffe15cfcf4b67187bb7e61f78eca2
#
_cell.length_a   1.000
_cell.length_b   1.000
_cell.length_c   1.000
_cell.angle_alpha   90.00
_cell.angle_beta   90.00
_cell.angle_gamma   90.00
#
_symmetry.space_group_name_H-M   'P 1'
#
loop_
_entity.id
_entity.type
_entity.pdbx_description
1 polymer ?
#
loop_
_entity_poly.entity_id
_entity_poly.type
_entity_poly.pdbx_seq_one_letter_code
_entity_poly.pdbx_strand_id
1 'polypeptide(L)'
;PVYQTIEGDVQLRGLAYGGNSNFGGYNASIKETGDVGWLAGAAYQIPEIALKASVTYRSEIDHKTTVDESSIAAPGANAGTLININNGLGQTEITTPQSVNLDFQTGIMANTVAFANVRWVNWKDFSIRPYAFGKAAEHPLVAASTGKQDGFDLVAYTDDQWSANVGVGRKLNDQWAGNVSVGWDSGAGNPVTTLGPTEGYWNLGLGAQFSPTPQTFIAGGV
;
A
#
# COMPACT_ATOMS: atom_id res chain seq x y z
N PRO A 1 17.17 -2.87 -12.36
CA PRO A 1 15.79 -3.18 -12.75
C PRO A 1 15.05 -3.90 -11.63
N VAL A 2 13.73 -3.71 -11.57
CA VAL A 2 12.80 -4.41 -10.69
C VAL A 2 11.73 -5.04 -11.59
N TYR A 3 11.51 -6.34 -11.43
CA TYR A 3 10.38 -7.03 -12.07
C TYR A 3 9.29 -7.24 -11.00
N GLN A 4 8.06 -6.90 -11.32
CA GLN A 4 6.92 -7.05 -10.41
C GLN A 4 5.78 -7.75 -11.13
N THR A 5 5.15 -8.71 -10.46
CA THR A 5 3.89 -9.32 -10.89
C THR A 5 2.76 -8.87 -9.97
N ILE A 6 1.58 -8.72 -10.55
CA ILE A 6 0.34 -8.48 -9.80
C ILE A 6 -0.70 -9.50 -10.22
N GLU A 7 -1.47 -9.97 -9.27
CA GLU A 7 -2.72 -10.71 -9.44
C GLU A 7 -3.64 -10.45 -8.25
N GLY A 8 -4.92 -10.70 -8.36
CA GLY A 8 -5.80 -10.55 -7.21
C GLY A 8 -7.26 -10.85 -7.52
N ASP A 9 -7.96 -11.26 -6.48
CA ASP A 9 -9.40 -11.50 -6.51
C ASP A 9 -10.11 -10.60 -5.51
N VAL A 10 -11.10 -9.86 -5.99
CA VAL A 10 -11.96 -9.01 -5.17
C VAL A 10 -13.38 -9.50 -5.22
N GLN A 11 -13.98 -9.65 -4.05
CA GLN A 11 -15.38 -10.05 -3.92
C GLN A 11 -16.10 -9.09 -2.98
N LEU A 12 -16.94 -8.23 -3.53
CA LEU A 12 -17.81 -7.34 -2.77
C LEU A 12 -19.19 -7.94 -2.60
N ARG A 13 -19.74 -7.88 -1.39
CA ARG A 13 -21.04 -8.48 -1.05
C ARG A 13 -21.86 -7.55 -0.16
N GLY A 14 -23.18 -7.56 -0.41
CA GLY A 14 -24.16 -6.92 0.45
C GLY A 14 -24.21 -5.40 0.37
N LEU A 15 -25.09 -4.83 1.20
CA LEU A 15 -25.40 -3.40 1.20
C LEU A 15 -24.22 -2.50 1.57
N ALA A 16 -23.30 -3.00 2.38
CA ALA A 16 -22.13 -2.25 2.82
C ALA A 16 -21.20 -1.85 1.67
N TYR A 17 -21.29 -2.57 0.54
CA TYR A 17 -20.45 -2.32 -0.65
C TYR A 17 -21.27 -1.81 -1.85
N GLY A 18 -22.27 -0.98 -1.58
CA GLY A 18 -23.11 -0.37 -2.60
C GLY A 18 -24.20 -1.29 -3.14
N GLY A 19 -24.43 -2.43 -2.51
CA GLY A 19 -25.55 -3.30 -2.83
C GLY A 19 -26.89 -2.58 -2.64
N ASN A 20 -27.86 -2.90 -3.49
CA ASN A 20 -29.23 -2.41 -3.40
C ASN A 20 -30.21 -3.54 -3.69
N SER A 21 -31.49 -3.24 -3.84
CA SER A 21 -32.52 -4.23 -4.14
C SER A 21 -32.29 -5.04 -5.42
N ASN A 22 -31.41 -4.58 -6.31
CA ASN A 22 -31.11 -5.22 -7.61
C ASN A 22 -29.69 -5.76 -7.69
N PHE A 23 -28.74 -5.22 -6.90
CA PHE A 23 -27.33 -5.55 -6.95
C PHE A 23 -26.89 -6.26 -5.66
N GLY A 24 -26.58 -7.56 -5.76
CA GLY A 24 -26.18 -8.40 -4.62
C GLY A 24 -24.68 -8.50 -4.41
N GLY A 25 -23.87 -8.07 -5.35
CA GLY A 25 -22.43 -8.14 -5.24
C GLY A 25 -21.69 -7.98 -6.55
N TYR A 26 -20.35 -7.93 -6.45
CA TYR A 26 -19.42 -7.79 -7.56
C TYR A 26 -18.21 -8.69 -7.33
N ASN A 27 -17.72 -9.31 -8.41
CA ASN A 27 -16.47 -10.05 -8.44
C ASN A 27 -15.56 -9.44 -9.49
N ALA A 28 -14.27 -9.34 -9.16
CA ALA A 28 -13.22 -9.02 -10.09
C ALA A 28 -12.03 -9.96 -9.87
N SER A 29 -11.58 -10.62 -10.93
CA SER A 29 -10.37 -11.44 -10.92
C SER A 29 -9.35 -10.78 -11.84
N ILE A 30 -8.33 -10.18 -11.25
CA ILE A 30 -7.22 -9.52 -11.93
C ILE A 30 -6.25 -10.62 -12.37
N LYS A 31 -6.09 -10.81 -13.67
CA LYS A 31 -5.18 -11.83 -14.22
C LYS A 31 -3.74 -11.45 -13.95
N GLU A 32 -2.94 -12.46 -13.64
CA GLU A 32 -1.50 -12.26 -13.45
C GLU A 32 -0.88 -11.54 -14.64
N THR A 33 -0.17 -10.48 -14.34
CA THR A 33 0.63 -9.71 -15.29
C THR A 33 1.90 -9.23 -14.62
N GLY A 34 2.98 -9.09 -15.40
CA GLY A 34 4.26 -8.62 -14.91
C GLY A 34 4.79 -7.48 -15.74
N ASP A 35 5.46 -6.54 -15.09
CA ASP A 35 6.13 -5.44 -15.77
C ASP A 35 7.40 -5.02 -15.03
N VAL A 36 8.19 -4.12 -15.64
CA VAL A 36 9.53 -3.75 -15.21
C VAL A 36 9.57 -2.29 -14.78
N GLY A 37 10.08 -2.07 -13.58
CA GLY A 37 10.48 -0.76 -13.10
C GLY A 37 11.97 -0.69 -12.78
N TRP A 38 12.35 0.33 -12.07
CA TRP A 38 13.72 0.52 -11.62
C TRP A 38 13.79 1.05 -10.20
N LEU A 39 14.93 0.83 -9.59
CA LEU A 39 15.29 1.33 -8.27
C LEU A 39 16.68 1.93 -8.36
N ALA A 40 16.85 3.10 -7.78
CA ALA A 40 18.14 3.76 -7.64
C ALA A 40 18.31 4.26 -6.22
N GLY A 41 19.55 4.20 -5.72
CA GLY A 41 19.85 4.67 -4.39
C GLY A 41 21.31 5.09 -4.25
N ALA A 42 21.55 5.89 -3.23
CA ALA A 42 22.88 6.30 -2.81
C ALA A 42 22.99 6.18 -1.29
N ALA A 43 24.18 5.82 -0.83
CA ALA A 43 24.46 5.76 0.59
C ALA A 43 25.82 6.42 0.89
N TYR A 44 25.88 7.06 2.04
CA TYR A 44 27.09 7.67 2.57
C TYR A 44 27.29 7.23 4.02
N GLN A 45 28.54 6.98 4.40
CA GLN A 45 28.86 6.59 5.76
C GLN A 45 30.18 7.17 6.25
N ILE A 46 30.21 7.47 7.53
CA ILE A 46 31.41 7.84 8.29
C ILE A 46 31.50 6.90 9.49
N PRO A 47 32.34 5.84 9.42
CA PRO A 47 32.38 4.82 10.46
C PRO A 47 32.77 5.34 11.84
N GLU A 48 33.64 6.34 11.91
CA GLU A 48 34.19 6.92 13.14
C GLU A 48 33.12 7.50 14.07
N ILE A 49 32.01 7.97 13.50
CA ILE A 49 30.87 8.52 14.24
C ILE A 49 29.62 7.67 14.06
N ALA A 50 29.75 6.47 13.52
CA ALA A 50 28.65 5.55 13.19
C ALA A 50 27.56 6.20 12.30
N LEU A 51 27.95 7.22 11.50
CA LEU A 51 27.02 7.87 10.58
C LEU A 51 26.76 6.97 9.37
N LYS A 52 25.51 6.79 9.07
CA LYS A 52 25.01 6.21 7.81
C LYS A 52 23.82 7.02 7.34
N ALA A 53 23.82 7.41 6.09
CA ALA A 53 22.69 8.07 5.45
C ALA A 53 22.44 7.41 4.10
N SER A 54 21.22 7.12 3.75
CA SER A 54 20.88 6.59 2.44
C SER A 54 19.57 7.16 1.93
N VAL A 55 19.48 7.24 0.62
CA VAL A 55 18.25 7.52 -0.12
C VAL A 55 18.03 6.43 -1.14
N THR A 56 16.81 5.94 -1.23
CA THR A 56 16.41 4.97 -2.25
C THR A 56 15.10 5.44 -2.89
N TYR A 57 15.10 5.54 -4.21
CA TYR A 57 13.91 5.80 -5.01
C TYR A 57 13.51 4.51 -5.75
N ARG A 58 12.22 4.20 -5.75
CA ARG A 58 11.60 3.15 -6.57
C ARG A 58 10.64 3.83 -7.55
N SER A 59 10.74 3.48 -8.83
CA SER A 59 9.81 3.96 -9.85
C SER A 59 8.41 3.36 -9.66
N GLU A 60 7.39 4.04 -10.16
CA GLU A 60 6.10 3.43 -10.48
C GLU A 60 6.26 2.34 -11.55
N ILE A 61 5.30 1.43 -11.59
CA ILE A 61 5.24 0.36 -12.61
C ILE A 61 3.80 0.23 -13.09
N ASP A 62 3.61 0.37 -14.41
CA ASP A 62 2.33 0.28 -15.07
C ASP A 62 2.04 -1.16 -15.48
N HIS A 63 1.02 -1.76 -14.90
CA HIS A 63 0.57 -3.10 -15.22
C HIS A 63 -0.68 -3.05 -16.09
N LYS A 64 -0.60 -3.59 -17.30
CA LYS A 64 -1.75 -3.73 -18.19
C LYS A 64 -2.28 -5.16 -18.11
N THR A 65 -3.45 -5.31 -17.55
CA THR A 65 -4.08 -6.61 -17.29
C THR A 65 -5.50 -6.66 -17.81
N THR A 66 -6.02 -7.87 -17.96
CA THR A 66 -7.44 -8.12 -18.16
C THR A 66 -8.05 -8.50 -16.83
N VAL A 67 -9.20 -7.92 -16.52
CA VAL A 67 -9.96 -8.26 -15.30
C VAL A 67 -11.21 -9.03 -15.72
N ASP A 68 -11.39 -10.22 -15.18
CA ASP A 68 -12.63 -10.96 -15.32
C ASP A 68 -13.64 -10.42 -14.29
N GLU A 69 -14.68 -9.75 -14.80
CA GLU A 69 -15.64 -9.05 -13.96
C GLU A 69 -17.02 -9.71 -14.04
N SER A 70 -17.70 -9.77 -12.91
CA SER A 70 -19.11 -10.20 -12.86
C SER A 70 -19.89 -9.50 -11.77
N SER A 71 -21.16 -9.16 -12.06
CA SER A 71 -22.12 -8.67 -11.07
C SER A 71 -23.04 -9.80 -10.61
N ILE A 72 -23.47 -9.75 -9.35
CA ILE A 72 -24.41 -10.69 -8.76
C ILE A 72 -25.74 -9.94 -8.53
N ALA A 73 -26.82 -10.49 -9.07
CA ALA A 73 -28.16 -9.97 -8.81
C ALA A 73 -28.58 -10.20 -7.34
N ALA A 74 -29.26 -9.24 -6.74
CA ALA A 74 -29.89 -9.46 -5.45
C ALA A 74 -31.08 -10.44 -5.60
N PRO A 75 -31.44 -11.21 -4.57
CA PRO A 75 -32.64 -12.08 -4.61
C PRO A 75 -33.91 -11.26 -4.92
N GLY A 76 -34.64 -11.66 -5.96
CA GLY A 76 -35.85 -10.95 -6.39
C GLY A 76 -35.62 -9.72 -7.28
N ALA A 77 -34.38 -9.47 -7.71
CA ALA A 77 -34.06 -8.35 -8.62
C ALA A 77 -34.72 -8.53 -9.98
N ASN A 78 -35.21 -7.42 -10.54
CA ASN A 78 -35.66 -7.38 -11.92
C ASN A 78 -34.43 -7.34 -12.85
N ALA A 79 -34.25 -8.38 -13.65
CA ALA A 79 -33.11 -8.53 -14.55
C ALA A 79 -32.96 -7.36 -15.55
N GLY A 80 -34.03 -6.65 -15.86
CA GLY A 80 -34.00 -5.49 -16.76
C GLY A 80 -33.46 -4.18 -16.17
N THR A 81 -33.25 -4.15 -14.85
CA THR A 81 -32.69 -2.98 -14.13
C THR A 81 -31.23 -3.16 -13.71
N LEU A 82 -30.66 -4.33 -13.96
CA LEU A 82 -29.26 -4.60 -13.67
C LEU A 82 -28.35 -3.94 -14.70
N ILE A 83 -27.44 -3.14 -14.22
CA ILE A 83 -26.31 -2.70 -15.02
C ILE A 83 -25.40 -3.91 -15.21
N ASN A 84 -25.32 -4.39 -16.44
CA ASN A 84 -24.57 -5.60 -16.75
C ASN A 84 -23.08 -5.29 -16.79
N ILE A 85 -22.34 -5.79 -15.80
CA ILE A 85 -20.88 -5.68 -15.73
C ILE A 85 -20.22 -6.90 -16.44
N ASN A 86 -20.99 -7.96 -16.72
CA ASN A 86 -20.49 -9.16 -17.37
C ASN A 86 -20.27 -8.91 -18.86
N ASN A 87 -19.09 -8.69 -19.32
CA ASN A 87 -18.57 -8.61 -20.69
C ASN A 87 -17.46 -7.56 -20.82
N GLY A 88 -16.76 -7.29 -19.74
CA GLY A 88 -15.60 -6.40 -19.75
C GLY A 88 -14.39 -7.03 -20.40
N LEU A 89 -14.29 -7.00 -21.73
CA LEU A 89 -13.10 -7.42 -22.47
C LEU A 89 -12.06 -6.30 -22.61
N GLY A 90 -12.21 -5.23 -21.85
CA GLY A 90 -11.26 -4.11 -21.86
C GLY A 90 -10.02 -4.38 -21.01
N GLN A 91 -8.92 -3.75 -21.40
CA GLN A 91 -7.73 -3.71 -20.56
C GLN A 91 -7.92 -2.73 -19.42
N THR A 92 -7.40 -3.11 -18.27
CA THR A 92 -7.31 -2.27 -17.06
C THR A 92 -5.84 -1.97 -16.83
N GLU A 93 -5.51 -0.72 -16.61
CA GLU A 93 -4.16 -0.30 -16.20
C GLU A 93 -4.15 -0.09 -14.68
N ILE A 94 -3.17 -0.68 -14.02
CA ILE A 94 -2.96 -0.56 -12.58
C ILE A 94 -1.50 -0.12 -12.40
N THR A 95 -1.30 1.12 -11.97
CA THR A 95 0.03 1.68 -11.73
C THR A 95 0.39 1.52 -10.25
N THR A 96 1.38 0.68 -9.95
CA THR A 96 1.90 0.59 -8.58
C THR A 96 2.75 1.82 -8.26
N PRO A 97 2.58 2.43 -7.06
CA PRO A 97 3.10 3.76 -6.80
C PRO A 97 4.62 3.80 -6.67
N GLN A 98 5.19 4.90 -7.09
CA GLN A 98 6.58 5.27 -6.80
C GLN A 98 6.77 5.57 -5.31
N SER A 99 8.02 5.45 -4.84
CA SER A 99 8.34 5.72 -3.44
C SER A 99 9.77 6.20 -3.23
N VAL A 100 9.96 6.95 -2.14
CA VAL A 100 11.28 7.38 -1.65
C VAL A 100 11.45 6.91 -0.22
N ASN A 101 12.58 6.27 0.08
CA ASN A 101 13.02 5.97 1.43
C ASN A 101 14.26 6.78 1.77
N LEU A 102 14.27 7.36 2.96
CA LEU A 102 15.42 8.01 3.58
C LEU A 102 15.75 7.28 4.86
N ASP A 103 16.99 6.82 4.99
CA ASP A 103 17.50 6.19 6.20
C ASP A 103 18.65 6.99 6.76
N PHE A 104 18.66 7.20 8.06
CA PHE A 104 19.69 7.93 8.76
C PHE A 104 20.04 7.25 10.08
N GLN A 105 21.32 7.17 10.38
CA GLN A 105 21.85 6.72 11.67
C GLN A 105 23.08 7.53 12.02
N THR A 106 23.27 7.84 13.30
CA THR A 106 24.50 8.44 13.80
C THR A 106 24.78 8.04 15.25
N GLY A 107 26.03 7.97 15.62
CA GLY A 107 26.46 7.85 17.02
C GLY A 107 26.17 9.13 17.78
N ILE A 108 25.51 9.05 18.91
CA ILE A 108 25.18 10.21 19.76
C ILE A 108 25.95 10.20 21.08
N MET A 109 26.42 9.03 21.49
CA MET A 109 27.34 8.83 22.63
C MET A 109 27.99 7.44 22.54
N ALA A 110 28.90 7.13 23.45
CA ALA A 110 29.53 5.82 23.49
C ALA A 110 28.49 4.70 23.51
N ASN A 111 28.68 3.70 22.64
CA ASN A 111 27.80 2.53 22.50
C ASN A 111 26.31 2.86 22.17
N THR A 112 26.02 4.07 21.69
CA THR A 112 24.63 4.50 21.46
C THR A 112 24.52 5.20 20.11
N VAL A 113 23.53 4.76 19.34
CA VAL A 113 23.19 5.34 18.04
C VAL A 113 21.75 5.86 18.06
N ALA A 114 21.52 7.00 17.41
CA ALA A 114 20.18 7.43 17.01
C ALA A 114 19.96 7.00 15.56
N PHE A 115 18.73 6.62 15.22
CA PHE A 115 18.36 6.30 13.86
C PHE A 115 17.00 6.92 13.52
N ALA A 116 16.81 7.19 12.24
CA ALA A 116 15.56 7.67 11.67
C ALA A 116 15.35 7.03 10.30
N ASN A 117 14.12 6.73 9.98
CA ASN A 117 13.66 6.33 8.65
C ASN A 117 12.47 7.20 8.28
N VAL A 118 12.42 7.68 7.04
CA VAL A 118 11.27 8.36 6.48
C VAL A 118 10.96 7.73 5.13
N ARG A 119 9.70 7.39 4.90
CA ARG A 119 9.22 6.86 3.64
C ARG A 119 8.05 7.69 3.12
N TRP A 120 8.11 8.03 1.84
CA TRP A 120 7.01 8.58 1.06
C TRP A 120 6.59 7.58 -0.01
N VAL A 121 5.27 7.46 -0.22
CA VAL A 121 4.67 6.65 -1.27
C VAL A 121 3.56 7.47 -1.95
N ASN A 122 3.60 7.55 -3.26
CA ASN A 122 2.65 8.31 -4.06
C ASN A 122 1.32 7.55 -4.23
N TRP A 123 0.61 7.32 -3.12
CA TRP A 123 -0.69 6.64 -3.15
C TRP A 123 -1.80 7.47 -3.78
N LYS A 124 -1.69 8.79 -3.75
CA LYS A 124 -2.67 9.70 -4.31
C LYS A 124 -3.00 9.42 -5.78
N ASP A 125 -2.00 8.97 -6.55
CA ASP A 125 -2.17 8.70 -7.97
C ASP A 125 -2.50 7.21 -8.25
N PHE A 126 -2.63 6.39 -7.19
CA PHE A 126 -3.01 4.99 -7.32
C PHE A 126 -4.52 4.83 -7.38
N SER A 127 -5.00 4.10 -8.40
CA SER A 127 -6.38 3.64 -8.43
C SER A 127 -6.49 2.28 -9.12
N ILE A 128 -7.57 1.58 -8.81
CA ILE A 128 -7.99 0.38 -9.53
C ILE A 128 -9.39 0.64 -10.06
N ARG A 129 -9.51 0.77 -11.39
CA ARG A 129 -10.78 0.97 -12.09
C ARG A 129 -10.93 -0.10 -13.17
N PRO A 130 -11.42 -1.30 -12.83
CA PRO A 130 -11.69 -2.34 -13.81
C PRO A 130 -12.60 -1.84 -14.92
N TYR A 131 -12.37 -2.29 -16.15
CA TYR A 131 -12.98 -1.71 -17.34
C TYR A 131 -14.53 -1.69 -17.29
N ALA A 132 -15.16 -2.84 -17.02
CA ALA A 132 -16.61 -2.91 -16.99
C ALA A 132 -17.21 -2.26 -15.74
N PHE A 133 -16.53 -2.31 -14.60
CA PHE A 133 -16.88 -1.57 -13.39
C PHE A 133 -16.87 -0.06 -13.64
N GLY A 134 -15.82 0.47 -14.29
CA GLY A 134 -15.72 1.88 -14.65
C GLY A 134 -16.86 2.33 -15.54
N LYS A 135 -17.19 1.56 -16.57
CA LYS A 135 -18.34 1.85 -17.45
C LYS A 135 -19.68 1.81 -16.71
N ALA A 136 -19.85 0.87 -15.79
CA ALA A 136 -21.05 0.81 -14.94
C ALA A 136 -21.12 2.00 -13.97
N ALA A 137 -20.00 2.42 -13.40
CA ALA A 137 -19.93 3.57 -12.48
C ALA A 137 -20.26 4.91 -13.17
N GLU A 138 -20.00 5.03 -14.47
CA GLU A 138 -20.34 6.19 -15.31
C GLU A 138 -21.79 6.17 -15.79
N HIS A 139 -22.55 5.10 -15.57
CA HIS A 139 -23.91 5.00 -16.07
C HIS A 139 -24.82 6.07 -15.43
N PRO A 140 -25.70 6.76 -16.21
CA PRO A 140 -26.51 7.87 -15.70
C PRO A 140 -27.33 7.57 -14.44
N LEU A 141 -27.85 6.34 -14.30
CA LEU A 141 -28.59 5.94 -13.09
C LEU A 141 -27.69 5.84 -11.87
N VAL A 142 -26.41 5.43 -12.04
CA VAL A 142 -25.42 5.36 -10.96
C VAL A 142 -24.96 6.77 -10.62
N ALA A 143 -24.67 7.60 -11.61
CA ALA A 143 -24.33 9.00 -11.43
C ALA A 143 -25.41 9.77 -10.66
N ALA A 144 -26.69 9.57 -11.02
CA ALA A 144 -27.81 10.19 -10.33
C ALA A 144 -27.95 9.73 -8.86
N SER A 145 -27.62 8.47 -8.57
CA SER A 145 -27.73 7.90 -7.21
C SER A 145 -26.54 8.25 -6.32
N THR A 146 -25.34 8.41 -6.89
CA THR A 146 -24.09 8.66 -6.16
C THR A 146 -23.65 10.12 -6.15
N GLY A 147 -24.19 10.95 -7.06
CA GLY A 147 -23.76 12.32 -7.29
C GLY A 147 -22.43 12.44 -8.04
N LYS A 148 -21.85 11.30 -8.49
CA LYS A 148 -20.55 11.26 -9.19
C LYS A 148 -20.72 11.09 -10.68
N GLN A 149 -20.65 12.21 -11.43
CA GLN A 149 -20.90 12.23 -12.88
C GLN A 149 -19.84 11.44 -13.68
N ASP A 150 -18.58 11.47 -13.22
CA ASP A 150 -17.45 10.78 -13.87
C ASP A 150 -17.25 9.36 -13.34
N GLY A 151 -18.23 8.86 -12.58
CA GLY A 151 -18.13 7.55 -11.92
C GLY A 151 -17.19 7.58 -10.71
N PHE A 152 -16.69 6.39 -10.33
CA PHE A 152 -15.75 6.21 -9.22
C PHE A 152 -14.93 4.94 -9.46
N ASP A 153 -13.81 4.85 -8.74
CA ASP A 153 -12.90 3.72 -8.81
C ASP A 153 -13.29 2.64 -7.79
N LEU A 154 -12.90 1.41 -8.06
CA LEU A 154 -13.04 0.30 -7.12
C LEU A 154 -12.14 0.52 -5.89
N VAL A 155 -10.92 1.00 -6.12
CA VAL A 155 -9.96 1.45 -5.11
C VAL A 155 -9.36 2.76 -5.57
N ALA A 156 -9.32 3.75 -4.71
CA ALA A 156 -8.57 4.99 -4.90
C ALA A 156 -8.18 5.58 -3.55
N TYR A 157 -7.09 6.31 -3.53
CA TYR A 157 -6.62 7.03 -2.35
C TYR A 157 -6.65 8.53 -2.61
N THR A 158 -6.75 9.34 -1.56
CA THR A 158 -6.85 10.80 -1.68
C THR A 158 -5.55 11.52 -1.42
N ASP A 159 -4.64 10.88 -0.70
CA ASP A 159 -3.39 11.48 -0.26
C ASP A 159 -2.19 10.52 -0.44
N ASP A 160 -1.01 11.12 -0.53
CA ASP A 160 0.25 10.39 -0.44
C ASP A 160 0.45 9.89 0.99
N GLN A 161 1.06 8.72 1.12
CA GLN A 161 1.40 8.17 2.42
C GLN A 161 2.80 8.58 2.84
N TRP A 162 2.91 9.07 4.06
CA TRP A 162 4.17 9.34 4.74
C TRP A 162 4.28 8.45 5.96
N SER A 163 5.43 7.84 6.15
CA SER A 163 5.73 7.16 7.40
C SER A 163 7.11 7.58 7.90
N ALA A 164 7.25 7.61 9.21
CA ALA A 164 8.49 7.94 9.87
C ALA A 164 8.69 7.04 11.09
N ASN A 165 9.92 6.62 11.32
CA ASN A 165 10.32 5.90 12.52
C ASN A 165 11.62 6.53 13.05
N VAL A 166 11.65 6.87 14.33
CA VAL A 166 12.83 7.40 14.99
C VAL A 166 13.10 6.60 16.26
N GLY A 167 14.37 6.37 16.56
CA GLY A 167 14.71 5.58 17.71
C GLY A 167 16.16 5.72 18.15
N VAL A 168 16.44 5.05 19.25
CA VAL A 168 17.77 4.96 19.84
C VAL A 168 18.09 3.49 20.10
N GLY A 169 19.28 3.07 19.65
CA GLY A 169 19.84 1.76 19.95
C GLY A 169 21.08 1.88 20.82
N ARG A 170 21.23 0.97 21.78
CA ARG A 170 22.38 0.96 22.69
C ARG A 170 22.93 -0.44 22.88
N LYS A 171 24.25 -0.55 22.75
CA LYS A 171 24.99 -1.73 23.22
C LYS A 171 25.11 -1.65 24.74
N LEU A 172 24.48 -2.60 25.43
CA LEU A 172 24.45 -2.66 26.89
C LEU A 172 25.71 -3.30 27.47
N ASN A 173 26.20 -4.34 26.79
CA ASN A 173 27.47 -5.02 27.05
C ASN A 173 27.92 -5.77 25.79
N ASP A 174 28.93 -6.61 25.86
CA ASP A 174 29.49 -7.30 24.68
C ASP A 174 28.54 -8.29 24.03
N GLN A 175 27.52 -8.76 24.74
CA GLN A 175 26.55 -9.73 24.26
C GLN A 175 25.16 -9.14 24.02
N TRP A 176 24.80 -8.04 24.68
CA TRP A 176 23.46 -7.51 24.66
C TRP A 176 23.39 -6.09 24.07
N ALA A 177 22.45 -5.88 23.19
CA ALA A 177 22.02 -4.56 22.73
C ALA A 177 20.50 -4.46 22.76
N GLY A 178 19.98 -3.25 22.89
CA GLY A 178 18.56 -2.97 22.87
C GLY A 178 18.26 -1.69 22.12
N ASN A 179 17.03 -1.55 21.66
CA ASN A 179 16.54 -0.31 21.05
C ASN A 179 15.12 0.02 21.47
N VAL A 180 14.79 1.30 21.37
CA VAL A 180 13.44 1.82 21.48
C VAL A 180 13.19 2.76 20.31
N SER A 181 11.99 2.69 19.73
CA SER A 181 11.61 3.57 18.62
C SER A 181 10.15 3.98 18.72
N VAL A 182 9.84 5.09 18.08
CA VAL A 182 8.48 5.58 17.85
C VAL A 182 8.29 5.70 16.36
N GLY A 183 7.21 5.11 15.87
CA GLY A 183 6.81 5.18 14.48
C GLY A 183 5.50 5.93 14.31
N TRP A 184 5.36 6.55 13.16
CA TRP A 184 4.16 7.25 12.72
C TRP A 184 3.90 6.95 11.25
N ASP A 185 2.63 6.85 10.89
CA ASP A 185 2.15 6.66 9.53
C ASP A 185 0.93 7.56 9.31
N SER A 186 0.91 8.29 8.20
CA SER A 186 -0.18 9.22 7.90
C SER A 186 -1.44 8.53 7.39
N GLY A 187 -1.33 7.27 6.94
CA GLY A 187 -2.32 6.69 6.05
C GLY A 187 -2.27 7.33 4.65
N ALA A 188 -3.16 6.91 3.77
CA ALA A 188 -3.27 7.40 2.39
C ALA A 188 -4.58 8.17 2.12
N GLY A 189 -5.05 8.90 3.11
CA GLY A 189 -6.24 9.76 3.04
C GLY A 189 -7.45 9.24 3.81
N ASN A 190 -8.44 10.10 3.94
CA ASN A 190 -9.69 9.86 4.66
C ASN A 190 -10.87 10.42 3.84
N PRO A 191 -11.97 9.65 3.64
CA PRO A 191 -12.26 8.35 4.25
C PRO A 191 -11.45 7.20 3.63
N VAL A 192 -11.03 6.25 4.48
CA VAL A 192 -10.40 5.00 4.01
C VAL A 192 -11.42 4.08 3.37
N THR A 193 -10.99 3.28 2.40
CA THR A 193 -11.82 2.21 1.83
C THR A 193 -11.56 0.90 2.55
N THR A 194 -12.54 0.00 2.54
CA THR A 194 -12.38 -1.35 3.12
C THR A 194 -11.38 -2.23 2.35
N LEU A 195 -10.97 -1.80 1.16
CA LEU A 195 -9.97 -2.47 0.31
C LEU A 195 -8.60 -1.77 0.36
N GLY A 196 -8.48 -0.68 1.12
CA GLY A 196 -7.28 0.13 1.20
C GLY A 196 -6.53 0.03 2.52
N PRO A 197 -5.38 0.69 2.62
CA PRO A 197 -4.66 0.80 3.90
C PRO A 197 -5.54 1.49 4.95
N THR A 198 -5.27 1.19 6.20
CA THR A 198 -5.92 1.84 7.34
C THR A 198 -5.55 3.32 7.41
N GLU A 199 -6.42 4.12 8.02
CA GLU A 199 -6.06 5.46 8.48
C GLU A 199 -4.80 5.40 9.36
N GLY A 200 -3.96 6.42 9.29
CA GLY A 200 -2.65 6.47 9.92
C GLY A 200 -2.61 6.06 11.40
N TYR A 201 -1.45 5.69 11.89
CA TYR A 201 -1.27 5.18 13.24
C TYR A 201 0.07 5.61 13.85
N TRP A 202 0.15 5.47 15.16
CA TRP A 202 1.40 5.55 15.93
C TRP A 202 1.75 4.18 16.48
N ASN A 203 3.04 3.88 16.56
CA ASN A 203 3.52 2.67 17.20
C ASN A 203 4.73 2.97 18.10
N LEU A 204 4.94 2.08 19.09
CA LEU A 204 6.12 2.05 19.93
C LEU A 204 6.82 0.72 19.68
N GLY A 205 8.09 0.77 19.29
CA GLY A 205 8.92 -0.40 19.07
C GLY A 205 9.92 -0.62 20.19
N LEU A 206 10.07 -1.86 20.63
CA LEU A 206 11.10 -2.31 21.55
C LEU A 206 11.82 -3.49 20.92
N GLY A 207 13.16 -3.45 20.90
CA GLY A 207 13.98 -4.53 20.35
C GLY A 207 15.14 -4.89 21.25
N ALA A 208 15.52 -6.15 21.19
CA ALA A 208 16.70 -6.66 21.86
C ALA A 208 17.49 -7.58 20.94
N GLN A 209 18.81 -7.57 21.08
CA GLN A 209 19.73 -8.45 20.40
C GLN A 209 20.64 -9.12 21.41
N PHE A 210 20.82 -10.42 21.27
CA PHE A 210 21.79 -11.22 22.00
C PHE A 210 22.84 -11.80 21.04
N SER A 211 24.10 -11.53 21.30
CA SER A 211 25.25 -11.98 20.50
C SER A 211 26.10 -12.94 21.33
N PRO A 212 25.85 -14.26 21.26
CA PRO A 212 26.63 -15.25 22.01
C PRO A 212 28.10 -15.28 21.58
N THR A 213 28.38 -14.96 20.33
CA THR A 213 29.76 -14.82 19.79
C THR A 213 29.83 -13.53 18.91
N PRO A 214 31.07 -13.05 18.60
CA PRO A 214 31.21 -11.89 17.70
C PRO A 214 30.65 -12.10 16.30
N GLN A 215 30.45 -13.35 15.86
CA GLN A 215 29.99 -13.69 14.50
C GLN A 215 28.51 -14.09 14.44
N THR A 216 27.85 -14.26 15.59
CA THR A 216 26.46 -14.74 15.64
C THR A 216 25.61 -13.85 16.52
N PHE A 217 24.37 -13.62 16.10
CA PHE A 217 23.39 -12.92 16.93
C PHE A 217 21.98 -13.47 16.73
N ILE A 218 21.14 -13.28 17.74
CA ILE A 218 19.70 -13.49 17.71
C ILE A 218 19.07 -12.15 18.09
N ALA A 219 18.12 -11.65 17.28
CA ALA A 219 17.41 -10.41 17.55
C ALA A 219 15.91 -10.63 17.45
N GLY A 220 15.16 -9.90 18.26
CA GLY A 220 13.72 -9.89 18.25
C GLY A 220 13.17 -8.58 18.80
N GLY A 221 11.90 -8.30 18.51
CA GLY A 221 11.23 -7.09 18.97
C GLY A 221 9.72 -7.16 18.85
N VAL A 222 9.06 -6.20 19.46
CA VAL A 222 7.62 -5.98 19.43
C VAL A 222 7.34 -4.52 19.15
#